data_732db1ab43c6d35d798713b500513e68
#
_entry.id   732db1ab43c6d35d798713b500513e68
#
_cell.length_a   1.000
_cell.length_b   1.000
_cell.length_c   1.000
_cell.angle_alpha   90.00
_cell.angle_beta   90.00
_cell.angle_gamma   90.00
#
_symmetry.space_group_name_H-M   'P 1'
#
loop_
_entity.id
_entity.type
_entity.pdbx_description
1 polymer ?
#
loop_
_entity_poly.entity_id
_entity_poly.type
_entity_poly.pdbx_seq_one_letter_code
_entity_poly.pdbx_strand_id
1 'polypeptide(L)'
;TIMVNCNPETVSTDYDTSDRLYFEPLIDEYVFNIIKREKSKGNVKGVITQFGGQTPIKLAKFLYENKLPILGTQYSSIDLAEDRDRFRNLLNKLNLKQAESGIARTFPQAIKIADKIGLPLMVRPSYVLGGRAMEIVHEKRQLKDFVREAFKVAEKNPILIDKFID
;
A
#
# COMPACT_ATOMS: atom_id res chain seq x y z
N THR A 1 -14.50 4.29 -22.89
CA THR A 1 -13.65 4.48 -21.70
C THR A 1 -14.22 5.58 -20.81
N ILE A 2 -14.06 5.44 -19.49
CA ILE A 2 -14.52 6.42 -18.50
C ILE A 2 -13.36 6.64 -17.53
N MET A 3 -12.95 7.90 -17.37
CA MET A 3 -11.93 8.31 -16.42
C MET A 3 -12.59 8.97 -15.21
N VAL A 4 -12.11 8.63 -14.02
CA VAL A 4 -12.48 9.30 -12.76
C VAL A 4 -11.20 9.76 -12.09
N ASN A 5 -11.01 11.05 -11.95
CA ASN A 5 -9.85 11.64 -11.28
C ASN A 5 -10.15 13.09 -10.92
N CYS A 6 -9.70 13.53 -9.76
CA CYS A 6 -9.85 14.92 -9.30
C CYS A 6 -8.60 15.79 -9.48
N ASN A 7 -7.53 15.26 -10.06
CA ASN A 7 -6.31 16.02 -10.33
C ASN A 7 -6.35 16.61 -11.75
N PRO A 8 -6.43 17.94 -11.91
CA PRO A 8 -6.45 18.56 -13.23
C PRO A 8 -5.09 18.61 -13.94
N GLU A 9 -4.00 18.30 -13.21
CA GLU A 9 -2.63 18.43 -13.72
C GLU A 9 -2.04 17.09 -14.17
N THR A 10 -2.86 16.19 -14.70
CA THR A 10 -2.40 14.91 -15.24
C THR A 10 -2.96 14.69 -16.65
N VAL A 11 -2.19 14.00 -17.50
CA VAL A 11 -2.61 13.61 -18.85
C VAL A 11 -3.91 12.79 -18.84
N SER A 12 -4.18 12.04 -17.77
CA SER A 12 -5.40 11.23 -17.65
C SER A 12 -6.68 12.05 -17.60
N THR A 13 -6.59 13.35 -17.29
CA THR A 13 -7.73 14.28 -17.25
C THR A 13 -7.79 15.22 -18.46
N ASP A 14 -6.96 15.00 -19.46
CA ASP A 14 -7.06 15.72 -20.73
C ASP A 14 -8.33 15.30 -21.47
N TYR A 15 -8.91 16.24 -22.21
CA TYR A 15 -10.23 16.10 -22.84
C TYR A 15 -10.32 14.98 -23.87
N ASP A 16 -9.21 14.54 -24.41
CA ASP A 16 -9.10 13.51 -25.45
C ASP A 16 -8.62 12.14 -24.95
N THR A 17 -8.33 12.00 -23.64
CA THR A 17 -7.80 10.76 -23.06
C THR A 17 -8.88 9.70 -22.86
N SER A 18 -10.13 10.11 -22.62
CA SER A 18 -11.26 9.19 -22.42
C SER A 18 -12.54 9.67 -23.05
N ASP A 19 -13.48 8.77 -23.33
CA ASP A 19 -14.79 9.13 -23.87
C ASP A 19 -15.65 9.95 -22.89
N ARG A 20 -15.40 9.78 -21.59
CA ARG A 20 -16.04 10.54 -20.49
C ARG A 20 -15.09 10.75 -19.35
N LEU A 21 -15.07 11.96 -18.83
CA LEU A 21 -14.30 12.36 -17.66
C LEU A 21 -15.24 12.79 -16.54
N TYR A 22 -15.01 12.24 -15.34
CA TYR A 22 -15.61 12.69 -14.09
C TYR A 22 -14.52 13.28 -13.20
N PHE A 23 -14.60 14.58 -12.96
CA PHE A 23 -13.76 15.28 -11.99
C PHE A 23 -14.35 15.14 -10.60
N GLU A 24 -14.12 13.97 -9.99
CA GLU A 24 -14.67 13.63 -8.68
C GLU A 24 -13.61 12.98 -7.81
N PRO A 25 -13.68 13.18 -6.49
CA PRO A 25 -12.82 12.47 -5.55
C PRO A 25 -12.97 10.94 -5.68
N LEU A 26 -11.86 10.23 -5.56
CA LEU A 26 -11.83 8.76 -5.60
C LEU A 26 -12.22 8.17 -4.24
N ILE A 27 -13.46 8.39 -3.83
CA ILE A 27 -14.07 7.81 -2.62
C ILE A 27 -15.27 6.94 -2.99
N ASP A 28 -15.59 6.02 -2.10
CA ASP A 28 -16.57 4.96 -2.32
C ASP A 28 -17.91 5.48 -2.86
N GLU A 29 -18.45 6.52 -2.24
CA GLU A 29 -19.76 7.08 -2.59
C GLU A 29 -19.80 7.66 -4.01
N TYR A 30 -18.81 8.47 -4.38
CA TYR A 30 -18.78 9.10 -5.70
C TYR A 30 -18.54 8.07 -6.79
N VAL A 31 -17.59 7.17 -6.58
CA VAL A 31 -17.31 6.09 -7.54
C VAL A 31 -18.53 5.18 -7.73
N PHE A 32 -19.24 4.83 -6.65
CA PHE A 32 -20.47 4.05 -6.74
C PHE A 32 -21.56 4.75 -7.56
N ASN A 33 -21.78 6.03 -7.30
CA ASN A 33 -22.78 6.83 -8.02
C ASN A 33 -22.45 6.99 -9.51
N ILE A 34 -21.17 7.18 -9.84
CA ILE A 34 -20.70 7.20 -11.24
C ILE A 34 -20.98 5.87 -11.92
N ILE A 35 -20.60 4.75 -11.30
CA ILE A 35 -20.83 3.41 -11.86
C ILE A 35 -22.34 3.16 -12.05
N LYS A 36 -23.18 3.53 -11.08
CA LYS A 36 -24.64 3.40 -11.18
C LYS A 36 -25.19 4.22 -12.34
N ARG A 37 -24.74 5.46 -12.47
CA ARG A 37 -25.11 6.35 -13.58
C ARG A 37 -24.71 5.78 -14.93
N GLU A 38 -23.48 5.28 -15.06
CA GLU A 38 -23.01 4.71 -16.31
C GLU A 38 -23.69 3.39 -16.68
N LYS A 39 -23.99 2.55 -15.66
CA LYS A 39 -24.80 1.33 -15.86
C LYS A 39 -26.22 1.64 -16.36
N SER A 40 -26.81 2.78 -16.02
CA SER A 40 -28.12 3.18 -16.54
C SER A 40 -28.10 3.61 -18.01
N LYS A 41 -26.92 3.94 -18.54
CA LYS A 41 -26.73 4.36 -19.94
C LYS A 41 -26.18 3.25 -20.83
N GLY A 42 -25.60 2.21 -20.25
CA GLY A 42 -25.00 1.14 -21.02
C GLY A 42 -24.33 0.07 -20.14
N ASN A 43 -23.63 -0.84 -20.80
CA ASN A 43 -23.01 -1.97 -20.13
C ASN A 43 -21.60 -1.60 -19.61
N VAL A 44 -21.48 -1.35 -18.32
CA VAL A 44 -20.17 -1.18 -17.64
C VAL A 44 -19.55 -2.56 -17.41
N LYS A 45 -18.48 -2.86 -18.11
CA LYS A 45 -17.78 -4.15 -18.02
C LYS A 45 -17.06 -4.34 -16.70
N GLY A 46 -16.52 -3.27 -16.12
CA GLY A 46 -15.83 -3.28 -14.83
C GLY A 46 -14.99 -2.03 -14.61
N VAL A 47 -14.22 -2.04 -13.54
CA VAL A 47 -13.40 -0.92 -13.06
C VAL A 47 -11.94 -1.35 -12.99
N ILE A 48 -11.04 -0.52 -13.47
CA ILE A 48 -9.59 -0.68 -13.31
C ILE A 48 -9.14 0.19 -12.15
N THR A 49 -8.50 -0.39 -11.14
CA THR A 49 -8.05 0.32 -9.94
C THR A 49 -6.54 0.45 -9.83
N GLN A 50 -5.76 -0.12 -10.76
CA GLN A 50 -4.31 -0.27 -10.58
C GLN A 50 -3.46 0.84 -11.21
N PHE A 51 -4.00 1.66 -12.11
CA PHE A 51 -3.19 2.64 -12.85
C PHE A 51 -3.13 4.04 -12.22
N GLY A 52 -3.68 4.22 -11.04
CA GLY A 52 -3.72 5.52 -10.35
C GLY A 52 -2.97 5.55 -9.01
N GLY A 53 -2.04 4.63 -8.77
CA GLY A 53 -1.32 4.52 -7.50
C GLY A 53 -2.19 4.02 -6.35
N GLN A 54 -1.87 4.42 -5.12
CA GLN A 54 -2.52 3.91 -3.91
C GLN A 54 -3.97 4.36 -3.72
N THR A 55 -4.37 5.51 -4.27
CA THR A 55 -5.72 6.05 -4.05
C THR A 55 -6.80 5.15 -4.66
N PRO A 56 -6.77 4.79 -5.96
CA PRO A 56 -7.77 3.90 -6.53
C PRO A 56 -7.65 2.46 -6.03
N ILE A 57 -6.47 1.98 -5.65
CA ILE A 57 -6.31 0.63 -5.08
C ILE A 57 -7.13 0.46 -3.80
N LYS A 58 -7.27 1.49 -2.98
CA LYS A 58 -8.09 1.45 -1.76
C LYS A 58 -9.57 1.19 -2.04
N LEU A 59 -10.06 1.55 -3.23
CA LEU A 59 -11.43 1.24 -3.65
C LEU A 59 -11.67 -0.24 -3.94
N ALA A 60 -10.63 -1.04 -4.12
CA ALA A 60 -10.75 -2.44 -4.55
C ALA A 60 -11.61 -3.27 -3.57
N LYS A 61 -11.47 -3.05 -2.26
CA LYS A 61 -12.30 -3.70 -1.23
C LYS A 61 -13.78 -3.34 -1.40
N PHE A 62 -14.08 -2.05 -1.48
CA PHE A 62 -15.44 -1.54 -1.66
C PHE A 62 -16.10 -2.09 -2.93
N LEU A 63 -15.37 -2.08 -4.05
CA LEU A 63 -15.87 -2.62 -5.32
C LEU A 63 -16.20 -4.11 -5.20
N TYR A 64 -15.32 -4.90 -4.58
CA TYR A 64 -15.52 -6.32 -4.36
C TYR A 64 -16.73 -6.60 -3.47
N GLU A 65 -16.87 -5.92 -2.34
CA GLU A 65 -18.00 -6.06 -1.39
C GLU A 65 -19.36 -5.71 -2.04
N ASN A 66 -19.36 -4.74 -2.96
CA ASN A 66 -20.53 -4.33 -3.73
C ASN A 66 -20.73 -5.12 -5.05
N LYS A 67 -19.98 -6.21 -5.26
CA LYS A 67 -20.08 -7.07 -6.44
C LYS A 67 -19.91 -6.31 -7.76
N LEU A 68 -19.06 -5.28 -7.74
CA LEU A 68 -18.67 -4.53 -8.92
C LEU A 68 -17.42 -5.17 -9.54
N PRO A 69 -17.46 -5.55 -10.82
CA PRO A 69 -16.35 -6.24 -11.45
C PRO A 69 -15.07 -5.39 -11.45
N ILE A 70 -13.97 -5.96 -10.98
CA ILE A 70 -12.63 -5.37 -11.10
C ILE A 70 -11.96 -6.02 -12.30
N LEU A 71 -11.52 -5.20 -13.25
CA LEU A 71 -10.77 -5.64 -14.41
C LEU A 71 -9.28 -5.68 -14.08
N GLY A 72 -8.58 -6.67 -14.61
CA GLY A 72 -7.18 -6.92 -14.31
C GLY A 72 -7.02 -7.78 -13.06
N THR A 73 -6.22 -7.33 -12.08
CA THR A 73 -5.95 -8.10 -10.87
C THR A 73 -7.14 -8.08 -9.93
N GLN A 74 -7.56 -9.25 -9.48
CA GLN A 74 -8.70 -9.39 -8.56
C GLN A 74 -8.38 -8.87 -7.16
N TYR A 75 -9.41 -8.46 -6.41
CA TYR A 75 -9.28 -7.93 -5.05
C TYR A 75 -8.44 -8.83 -4.13
N SER A 76 -8.65 -10.14 -4.14
CA SER A 76 -7.90 -11.07 -3.29
C SER A 76 -6.39 -11.04 -3.52
N SER A 77 -5.96 -10.81 -4.75
CA SER A 77 -4.54 -10.69 -5.10
C SER A 77 -3.99 -9.31 -4.77
N ILE A 78 -4.80 -8.26 -4.93
CA ILE A 78 -4.45 -6.89 -4.49
C ILE A 78 -4.26 -6.88 -2.97
N ASP A 79 -5.21 -7.39 -2.23
CA ASP A 79 -5.19 -7.46 -0.77
C ASP A 79 -4.00 -8.29 -0.24
N LEU A 80 -3.69 -9.39 -0.92
CA LEU A 80 -2.51 -10.21 -0.62
C LEU A 80 -1.19 -9.44 -0.84
N ALA A 81 -1.12 -8.66 -1.94
CA ALA A 81 0.08 -7.90 -2.28
C ALA A 81 0.30 -6.69 -1.37
N GLU A 82 -0.79 -6.06 -0.89
CA GLU A 82 -0.73 -4.92 0.02
C GLU A 82 -0.42 -5.33 1.47
N ASP A 83 -0.77 -6.57 1.86
CA ASP A 83 -0.44 -7.09 3.19
C ASP A 83 1.00 -7.64 3.21
N ARG A 84 1.87 -6.96 3.93
CA ARG A 84 3.31 -7.27 3.99
C ARG A 84 3.63 -8.66 4.51
N ASP A 85 2.90 -9.13 5.53
CA ASP A 85 3.13 -10.46 6.11
C ASP A 85 2.66 -11.56 5.17
N ARG A 86 1.49 -11.39 4.57
CA ARG A 86 0.94 -12.34 3.59
C ARG A 86 1.80 -12.37 2.33
N PHE A 87 2.24 -11.21 1.85
CA PHE A 87 3.12 -11.13 0.69
C PHE A 87 4.48 -11.78 0.94
N ARG A 88 5.11 -11.52 2.11
CA ARG A 88 6.35 -12.19 2.52
C ARG A 88 6.18 -13.70 2.54
N ASN A 89 5.08 -14.20 3.09
CA ASN A 89 4.79 -15.64 3.11
C ASN A 89 4.59 -16.22 1.71
N LEU A 90 3.98 -15.46 0.81
CA LEU A 90 3.86 -15.84 -0.60
C LEU A 90 5.24 -15.94 -1.26
N LEU A 91 6.12 -14.96 -1.08
CA LEU A 91 7.48 -14.98 -1.62
C LEU A 91 8.27 -16.20 -1.11
N ASN A 92 8.15 -16.52 0.19
CA ASN A 92 8.77 -17.70 0.77
C ASN A 92 8.25 -19.01 0.13
N LYS A 93 6.92 -19.12 -0.10
CA LYS A 93 6.33 -20.30 -0.77
C LYS A 93 6.82 -20.45 -2.21
N LEU A 94 7.09 -19.34 -2.88
CA LEU A 94 7.60 -19.32 -4.25
C LEU A 94 9.13 -19.45 -4.32
N ASN A 95 9.82 -19.61 -3.18
CA ASN A 95 11.29 -19.64 -3.08
C ASN A 95 11.96 -18.40 -3.70
N LEU A 96 11.28 -17.25 -3.67
CA LEU A 96 11.84 -15.99 -4.13
C LEU A 96 12.67 -15.35 -3.03
N LYS A 97 13.85 -14.85 -3.40
CA LYS A 97 14.74 -14.15 -2.48
C LYS A 97 14.14 -12.82 -2.06
N GLN A 98 14.19 -12.54 -0.77
CA GLN A 98 13.81 -11.25 -0.18
C GLN A 98 14.75 -10.92 0.97
N ALA A 99 14.86 -9.63 1.30
CA ALA A 99 15.59 -9.22 2.48
C ALA A 99 14.95 -9.80 3.74
N GLU A 100 15.78 -10.24 4.69
CA GLU A 100 15.27 -10.64 5.99
C GLU A 100 14.57 -9.47 6.65
N SER A 101 13.38 -9.68 7.16
CA SER A 101 12.54 -8.64 7.74
C SER A 101 11.74 -9.15 8.93
N GLY A 102 11.30 -8.23 9.77
CA GLY A 102 10.41 -8.52 10.87
C GLY A 102 9.54 -7.33 11.25
N ILE A 103 8.37 -7.63 11.81
CA ILE A 103 7.43 -6.65 12.31
C ILE A 103 7.46 -6.70 13.83
N ALA A 104 7.71 -5.56 14.48
CA ALA A 104 7.72 -5.44 15.94
C ALA A 104 6.57 -4.54 16.41
N ARG A 105 5.84 -4.99 17.41
CA ARG A 105 4.79 -4.23 18.10
C ARG A 105 5.24 -3.73 19.48
N THR A 106 6.37 -4.24 19.95
CA THR A 106 6.95 -3.84 21.24
C THR A 106 8.46 -3.69 21.12
N PHE A 107 9.04 -2.87 22.00
CA PHE A 107 10.47 -2.67 22.04
C PHE A 107 11.28 -3.97 22.20
N PRO A 108 10.92 -4.90 23.13
CA PRO A 108 11.65 -6.18 23.25
C PRO A 108 11.58 -7.03 21.97
N GLN A 109 10.43 -7.04 21.27
CA GLN A 109 10.30 -7.73 19.98
C GLN A 109 11.24 -7.14 18.94
N ALA A 110 11.34 -5.81 18.88
CA ALA A 110 12.22 -5.13 17.95
C ALA A 110 13.69 -5.52 18.15
N ILE A 111 14.16 -5.53 19.39
CA ILE A 111 15.53 -5.93 19.72
C ILE A 111 15.78 -7.39 19.34
N LYS A 112 14.85 -8.30 19.65
CA LYS A 112 14.97 -9.72 19.29
C LYS A 112 15.04 -9.92 17.77
N ILE A 113 14.22 -9.20 17.02
CA ILE A 113 14.24 -9.25 15.54
C ILE A 113 15.57 -8.72 15.02
N ALA A 114 16.03 -7.57 15.53
CA ALA A 114 17.28 -6.96 15.12
C ALA A 114 18.48 -7.87 15.40
N ASP A 115 18.53 -8.52 16.57
CA ASP A 115 19.60 -9.48 16.90
C ASP A 115 19.59 -10.71 15.98
N LYS A 116 18.41 -11.14 15.50
CA LYS A 116 18.29 -12.26 14.57
C LYS A 116 18.75 -11.89 13.16
N ILE A 117 18.34 -10.72 12.65
CA ILE A 117 18.64 -10.25 11.29
C ILE A 117 20.11 -9.83 11.17
N GLY A 118 20.67 -9.22 12.21
CA GLY A 118 22.03 -8.69 12.23
C GLY A 118 22.18 -7.38 11.45
N LEU A 119 23.19 -6.62 11.82
CA LEU A 119 23.51 -5.32 11.23
C LEU A 119 24.13 -5.44 9.81
N PRO A 120 24.04 -4.42 8.95
CA PRO A 120 23.21 -3.23 9.12
C PRO A 120 21.73 -3.53 8.91
N LEU A 121 20.85 -2.73 9.55
CA LEU A 121 19.42 -2.84 9.42
C LEU A 121 18.77 -1.48 9.12
N MET A 122 17.58 -1.54 8.54
CA MET A 122 16.70 -0.38 8.43
C MET A 122 15.55 -0.53 9.42
N VAL A 123 15.37 0.48 10.26
CA VAL A 123 14.21 0.60 11.18
C VAL A 123 13.27 1.64 10.60
N ARG A 124 11.99 1.29 10.47
CA ARG A 124 10.99 2.20 9.90
C ARG A 124 9.61 2.02 10.53
N PRO A 125 8.90 3.11 10.85
CA PRO A 125 7.51 3.03 11.26
C PRO A 125 6.63 2.53 10.13
N SER A 126 5.54 1.81 10.45
CA SER A 126 4.50 1.50 9.47
C SER A 126 3.63 2.74 9.22
N TYR A 127 3.15 2.87 7.99
CA TYR A 127 2.19 3.92 7.59
C TYR A 127 2.69 5.37 7.69
N VAL A 128 4.00 5.60 7.63
CA VAL A 128 4.57 6.95 7.61
C VAL A 128 4.93 7.35 6.18
N LEU A 129 4.51 8.54 5.77
CA LEU A 129 4.84 9.14 4.47
C LEU A 129 6.18 9.87 4.53
N GLY A 130 6.92 9.87 3.41
CA GLY A 130 8.11 10.69 3.23
C GLY A 130 9.34 10.22 4.00
N GLY A 131 9.39 8.96 4.45
CA GLY A 131 10.60 8.39 5.09
C GLY A 131 10.90 8.93 6.49
N ARG A 132 9.95 9.60 7.14
CA ARG A 132 10.12 10.13 8.52
C ARG A 132 10.43 9.00 9.50
N ALA A 133 11.46 9.21 10.35
CA ALA A 133 11.97 8.23 11.31
C ALA A 133 12.38 6.89 10.67
N MET A 134 12.83 6.93 9.42
CA MET A 134 13.43 5.82 8.72
C MET A 134 14.93 5.93 8.84
N GLU A 135 15.57 4.97 9.55
CA GLU A 135 16.99 5.05 9.91
C GLU A 135 17.72 3.75 9.58
N ILE A 136 18.93 3.90 9.04
CA ILE A 136 19.86 2.78 8.85
C ILE A 136 20.72 2.66 10.08
N VAL A 137 20.68 1.50 10.70
CA VAL A 137 21.41 1.17 11.94
C VAL A 137 22.63 0.34 11.58
N HIS A 138 23.80 0.93 11.75
CA HIS A 138 25.08 0.24 11.53
C HIS A 138 25.65 -0.34 12.83
N GLU A 139 25.27 0.21 14.01
CA GLU A 139 25.85 -0.16 15.29
C GLU A 139 24.78 -0.46 16.35
N LYS A 140 25.03 -1.48 17.20
CA LYS A 140 24.09 -1.87 18.27
C LYS A 140 23.77 -0.75 19.27
N ARG A 141 24.69 0.18 19.51
CA ARG A 141 24.46 1.30 20.42
C ARG A 141 23.35 2.23 19.93
N GLN A 142 23.24 2.42 18.61
CA GLN A 142 22.25 3.29 17.98
C GLN A 142 20.86 2.62 17.91
N LEU A 143 20.81 1.28 17.86
CA LEU A 143 19.58 0.53 17.67
C LEU A 143 18.48 0.90 18.67
N LYS A 144 18.84 1.02 19.95
CA LYS A 144 17.86 1.30 21.00
C LYS A 144 17.19 2.65 20.82
N ASP A 145 17.96 3.66 20.42
CA ASP A 145 17.44 5.01 20.25
C ASP A 145 16.58 5.14 19.00
N PHE A 146 17.02 4.56 17.89
CA PHE A 146 16.24 4.54 16.66
C PHE A 146 14.95 3.72 16.80
N VAL A 147 14.97 2.59 17.50
CA VAL A 147 13.75 1.82 17.79
C VAL A 147 12.78 2.62 18.67
N ARG A 148 13.28 3.34 19.68
CA ARG A 148 12.41 4.21 20.51
C ARG A 148 11.78 5.32 19.69
N GLU A 149 12.57 5.97 18.84
CA GLU A 149 12.08 7.06 17.99
C GLU A 149 11.05 6.55 16.97
N ALA A 150 11.33 5.41 16.35
CA ALA A 150 10.40 4.77 15.43
C ALA A 150 9.05 4.45 16.12
N PHE A 151 9.04 3.95 17.35
CA PHE A 151 7.80 3.70 18.10
C PHE A 151 7.07 4.99 18.49
N LYS A 152 7.76 6.08 18.81
CA LYS A 152 7.11 7.37 19.06
C LYS A 152 6.36 7.86 17.82
N VAL A 153 6.98 7.76 16.66
CA VAL A 153 6.38 8.20 15.39
C VAL A 153 5.30 7.24 14.91
N ALA A 154 5.46 5.94 15.15
CA ALA A 154 4.47 4.92 14.78
C ALA A 154 3.23 4.96 15.67
N GLU A 155 3.29 5.60 16.86
CA GLU A 155 2.21 5.64 17.86
C GLU A 155 1.76 4.22 18.26
N LYS A 156 0.58 3.79 17.79
CA LYS A 156 0.01 2.44 18.04
C LYS A 156 0.33 1.43 16.94
N ASN A 157 0.96 1.87 15.86
CA ASN A 157 1.28 1.01 14.73
C ASN A 157 2.59 0.24 14.96
N PRO A 158 2.76 -0.92 14.32
CA PRO A 158 4.02 -1.65 14.39
C PRO A 158 5.15 -0.90 13.68
N ILE A 159 6.37 -1.24 14.03
CA ILE A 159 7.56 -0.85 13.27
C ILE A 159 8.08 -2.05 12.46
N LEU A 160 8.74 -1.75 11.36
CA LEU A 160 9.43 -2.74 10.55
C LEU A 160 10.94 -2.64 10.77
N ILE A 161 11.57 -3.81 10.76
CA ILE A 161 13.01 -3.95 10.82
C ILE A 161 13.42 -4.85 9.66
N ASP A 162 14.17 -4.30 8.74
CA ASP A 162 14.56 -4.98 7.52
C ASP A 162 16.09 -5.07 7.46
N LYS A 163 16.63 -6.15 6.90
CA LYS A 163 18.05 -6.21 6.57
C LYS A 163 18.34 -5.12 5.54
N PHE A 164 19.29 -4.24 5.86
CA PHE A 164 19.78 -3.29 4.88
C PHE A 164 20.71 -4.00 3.91
N ILE A 165 20.46 -3.82 2.63
CA ILE A 165 21.26 -4.37 1.53
C ILE A 165 21.77 -3.16 0.77
N ASP A 166 23.08 -3.06 0.66
CA ASP A 166 23.78 -2.03 -0.10
C ASP A 166 23.87 -2.42 -1.58
#